data_179e679e81dfbdf753b3cd5f66427ea9
#
_entry.id   179e679e81dfbdf753b3cd5f66427ea9
#
_cell.length_a   1.000
_cell.length_b   1.000
_cell.length_c   1.000
_cell.angle_alpha   90.00
_cell.angle_beta   90.00
_cell.angle_gamma   90.00
#
_symmetry.space_group_name_H-M   'P 1'
#
loop_
_entity.id
_entity.type
_entity.pdbx_description
1 polymer ?
#
loop_
_entity_poly.entity_id
_entity_poly.type
_entity_poly.pdbx_seq_one_letter_code
_entity_poly.pdbx_strand_id
1 'polypeptide(L)'
;MKTNVLPAENSAQNTKATNAVLGKDVMEAVWADMALTELPSWVSDVPPNWGTPARGKLSANNWRVICTVHLPITLIRLWGGDDTPKPWRDFLENFMDLVCAAQIANLRSISKEEIKLYEHYIFRYVTNFKSLYKHSKVKPIHHAALHYGDILRGFGPAHTHGGAFYERYIYSMQSMNHNMKFGM
;
A
#
# COMPACT_ATOMS: atom_id res chain seq x y z
N MET A 1 9.53 56.89 12.02
CA MET A 1 9.94 55.51 12.27
C MET A 1 8.82 54.79 13.03
N LYS A 2 8.01 54.04 12.38
CA LYS A 2 6.98 53.17 13.00
C LYS A 2 7.37 51.77 12.69
N THR A 3 7.87 51.04 13.66
CA THR A 3 8.17 49.61 13.64
C THR A 3 6.86 48.84 13.63
N ASN A 4 6.55 48.17 12.53
CA ASN A 4 5.45 47.22 12.43
C ASN A 4 5.89 45.91 13.07
N VAL A 5 5.38 45.65 14.26
CA VAL A 5 5.46 44.35 14.93
C VAL A 5 4.39 43.48 14.34
N LEU A 6 4.81 42.36 13.74
CA LEU A 6 3.93 41.29 13.31
C LEU A 6 3.29 40.61 14.53
N PRO A 7 2.00 40.33 14.56
CA PRO A 7 1.41 39.53 15.63
C PRO A 7 1.77 38.06 15.45
N ALA A 8 2.64 37.55 16.31
CA ALA A 8 2.67 36.15 16.64
C ALA A 8 1.45 35.89 17.56
N GLU A 9 0.72 34.84 17.32
CA GLU A 9 -0.32 34.19 18.11
C GLU A 9 -1.59 33.95 17.29
N ASN A 10 -1.63 32.76 16.69
CA ASN A 10 -2.85 31.92 16.64
C ASN A 10 -2.58 30.62 15.86
N SER A 11 -1.71 29.77 16.40
CA SER A 11 -1.58 28.39 15.92
C SER A 11 -1.68 27.34 17.03
N ALA A 12 -2.45 27.66 18.08
CA ALA A 12 -2.67 26.77 19.22
C ALA A 12 -4.13 26.29 19.34
N GLN A 13 -4.81 25.99 18.23
CA GLN A 13 -6.14 25.38 18.26
C GLN A 13 -6.35 24.54 17.01
N ASN A 14 -5.78 23.36 16.94
CA ASN A 14 -6.43 22.14 16.42
C ASN A 14 -5.54 20.89 16.53
N THR A 15 -5.03 20.60 17.68
CA THR A 15 -4.36 19.33 17.96
C THR A 15 -5.34 18.30 18.54
N LYS A 16 -6.39 17.96 17.84
CA LYS A 16 -6.80 16.57 17.81
C LYS A 16 -5.81 15.89 16.88
N ALA A 17 -4.66 15.50 17.41
CA ALA A 17 -3.70 14.66 16.72
C ALA A 17 -4.43 13.39 16.27
N THR A 18 -4.81 13.36 15.02
CA THR A 18 -5.16 12.11 14.36
C THR A 18 -3.88 11.30 14.36
N ASN A 19 -3.82 10.22 15.12
CA ASN A 19 -2.70 9.27 15.19
C ASN A 19 -2.51 8.53 13.84
N ALA A 20 -2.95 9.10 12.75
CA ALA A 20 -2.87 8.54 11.41
C ALA A 20 -1.54 8.95 10.78
N VAL A 21 -0.69 7.97 10.48
CA VAL A 21 0.57 8.17 9.76
C VAL A 21 0.31 8.80 8.37
N LEU A 22 -0.73 8.32 7.67
CA LEU A 22 -1.23 8.93 6.44
C LEU A 22 -2.32 9.95 6.79
N GLY A 23 -1.93 11.09 7.35
CA GLY A 23 -2.82 12.20 7.65
C GLY A 23 -3.31 12.91 6.38
N LYS A 24 -4.17 13.92 6.57
CA LYS A 24 -4.77 14.68 5.46
C LYS A 24 -3.71 15.30 4.56
N ASP A 25 -2.69 15.93 5.13
CA ASP A 25 -1.62 16.60 4.40
C ASP A 25 -0.81 15.63 3.54
N VAL A 26 -0.53 14.42 4.07
CA VAL A 26 0.16 13.36 3.33
C VAL A 26 -0.72 12.86 2.18
N MET A 27 -2.01 12.67 2.41
CA MET A 27 -2.94 12.23 1.37
C MET A 27 -3.08 13.26 0.24
N GLU A 28 -3.15 14.55 0.57
CA GLU A 28 -3.16 15.64 -0.41
C GLU A 28 -1.87 15.64 -1.25
N ALA A 29 -0.71 15.44 -0.62
CA ALA A 29 0.55 15.31 -1.33
C ALA A 29 0.57 14.08 -2.26
N VAL A 30 0.03 12.94 -1.82
CA VAL A 30 -0.10 11.73 -2.66
C VAL A 30 -0.96 12.00 -3.88
N TRP A 31 -2.12 12.63 -3.73
CA TRP A 31 -2.99 12.95 -4.87
C TRP A 31 -2.36 13.95 -5.83
N ALA A 32 -1.60 14.94 -5.30
CA ALA A 32 -0.86 15.89 -6.13
C ALA A 32 0.24 15.19 -6.96
N ASP A 33 1.03 14.31 -6.33
CA ASP A 33 2.07 13.55 -7.02
C ASP A 33 1.47 12.56 -8.04
N MET A 34 0.32 11.94 -7.72
CA MET A 34 -0.40 11.06 -8.65
C MET A 34 -0.82 11.81 -9.92
N ALA A 35 -1.29 13.05 -9.79
CA ALA A 35 -1.68 13.86 -10.94
C ALA A 35 -0.51 14.20 -11.87
N LEU A 36 0.71 14.15 -11.38
CA LEU A 36 1.96 14.39 -12.14
C LEU A 36 2.63 13.09 -12.61
N THR A 37 2.17 11.94 -12.14
CA THR A 37 2.80 10.65 -12.44
C THR A 37 2.19 10.06 -13.71
N GLU A 38 3.02 9.91 -14.74
CA GLU A 38 2.64 9.18 -15.95
C GLU A 38 2.91 7.69 -15.75
N LEU A 39 1.86 6.88 -15.89
CA LEU A 39 1.93 5.43 -15.80
C LEU A 39 1.92 4.80 -17.20
N PRO A 40 2.66 3.70 -17.41
CA PRO A 40 2.56 2.91 -18.63
C PRO A 40 1.12 2.42 -18.85
N SER A 41 0.68 2.31 -20.10
CA SER A 41 -0.70 1.93 -20.48
C SER A 41 -1.17 0.56 -19.96
N TRP A 42 -0.22 -0.32 -19.57
CA TRP A 42 -0.53 -1.63 -18.97
C TRP A 42 -0.72 -1.60 -17.46
N VAL A 43 -0.46 -0.46 -16.81
CA VAL A 43 -0.70 -0.26 -15.39
C VAL A 43 -2.10 0.34 -15.23
N SER A 44 -2.92 -0.29 -14.39
CA SER A 44 -4.30 0.19 -14.16
C SER A 44 -4.30 1.55 -13.48
N ASP A 45 -5.11 2.45 -13.97
CA ASP A 45 -5.36 3.74 -13.34
C ASP A 45 -5.93 3.57 -11.93
N VAL A 46 -5.42 4.39 -11.04
CA VAL A 46 -5.93 4.51 -9.67
C VAL A 46 -6.84 5.72 -9.59
N PRO A 47 -8.03 5.59 -8.98
CA PRO A 47 -8.91 6.73 -8.78
C PRO A 47 -8.22 7.88 -8.04
N PRO A 48 -8.29 9.14 -8.53
CA PRO A 48 -7.49 10.24 -7.99
C PRO A 48 -7.83 10.65 -6.56
N ASN A 49 -9.00 10.29 -6.05
CA ASN A 49 -9.47 10.63 -4.70
C ASN A 49 -9.67 9.37 -3.82
N TRP A 50 -8.82 8.35 -4.03
CA TRP A 50 -8.87 7.15 -3.20
C TRP A 50 -8.63 7.49 -1.72
N GLY A 51 -9.17 6.66 -0.82
CA GLY A 51 -9.10 6.90 0.63
C GLY A 51 -10.17 7.86 1.16
N THR A 52 -10.97 8.50 0.30
CA THR A 52 -12.14 9.29 0.73
C THR A 52 -13.39 8.42 0.84
N PRO A 53 -14.33 8.75 1.74
CA PRO A 53 -15.61 8.01 1.85
C PRO A 53 -16.40 7.96 0.55
N ALA A 54 -16.32 9.03 -0.26
CA ALA A 54 -17.05 9.15 -1.51
C ALA A 54 -16.58 8.15 -2.59
N ARG A 55 -15.35 7.63 -2.49
CA ARG A 55 -14.76 6.75 -3.54
C ARG A 55 -15.07 5.27 -3.34
N GLY A 56 -15.47 4.85 -2.15
CA GLY A 56 -15.79 3.45 -1.86
C GLY A 56 -14.56 2.53 -1.83
N LYS A 57 -14.80 1.23 -2.13
CA LYS A 57 -13.76 0.19 -2.06
C LYS A 57 -12.89 0.19 -3.31
N LEU A 58 -11.59 0.01 -3.11
CA LEU A 58 -10.60 -0.17 -4.17
C LEU A 58 -10.44 -1.65 -4.51
N SER A 59 -10.13 -1.95 -5.79
CA SER A 59 -9.74 -3.29 -6.20
C SER A 59 -8.36 -3.67 -5.64
N ALA A 60 -8.07 -4.96 -5.59
CA ALA A 60 -6.74 -5.45 -5.20
C ALA A 60 -5.63 -4.88 -6.10
N ASN A 61 -5.92 -4.72 -7.40
CA ASN A 61 -4.96 -4.15 -8.35
C ASN A 61 -4.71 -2.66 -8.11
N ASN A 62 -5.75 -1.87 -7.78
CA ASN A 62 -5.54 -0.47 -7.38
C ASN A 62 -4.65 -0.39 -6.13
N TRP A 63 -4.91 -1.21 -5.11
CA TRP A 63 -4.07 -1.26 -3.92
C TRP A 63 -2.62 -1.62 -4.25
N ARG A 64 -2.39 -2.56 -5.16
CA ARG A 64 -1.04 -2.90 -5.60
C ARG A 64 -0.34 -1.68 -6.19
N VAL A 65 -0.96 -0.97 -7.13
CA VAL A 65 -0.36 0.23 -7.77
C VAL A 65 -0.14 1.35 -6.75
N ILE A 66 -1.10 1.60 -5.87
CA ILE A 66 -0.95 2.59 -4.79
C ILE A 66 0.26 2.28 -3.93
N CYS A 67 0.36 1.05 -3.43
CA CYS A 67 1.39 0.66 -2.47
C CYS A 67 2.78 0.48 -3.10
N THR A 68 2.87 0.10 -4.37
CA THR A 68 4.18 -0.16 -5.00
C THR A 68 4.68 0.96 -5.91
N VAL A 69 3.84 1.94 -6.22
CA VAL A 69 4.22 3.07 -7.09
C VAL A 69 3.95 4.40 -6.41
N HIS A 70 2.69 4.77 -6.20
CA HIS A 70 2.33 6.14 -5.78
C HIS A 70 2.80 6.48 -4.37
N LEU A 71 2.52 5.62 -3.37
CA LEU A 71 2.95 5.86 -2.00
C LEU A 71 4.49 5.90 -1.86
N PRO A 72 5.28 4.97 -2.45
CA PRO A 72 6.73 5.09 -2.42
C PRO A 72 7.25 6.42 -2.96
N ILE A 73 6.78 6.88 -4.11
CA ILE A 73 7.20 8.16 -4.72
C ILE A 73 6.98 9.31 -3.73
N THR A 74 5.77 9.44 -3.21
CA THR A 74 5.43 10.54 -2.31
C THR A 74 6.14 10.43 -0.97
N LEU A 75 6.13 9.25 -0.35
CA LEU A 75 6.69 9.07 0.99
C LEU A 75 8.22 9.22 1.00
N ILE A 76 8.92 8.75 -0.04
CA ILE A 76 10.36 8.98 -0.20
C ILE A 76 10.63 10.49 -0.35
N ARG A 77 9.84 11.20 -1.16
CA ARG A 77 9.98 12.65 -1.31
C ARG A 77 9.74 13.41 0.00
N LEU A 78 8.75 12.99 0.79
CA LEU A 78 8.38 13.67 2.04
C LEU A 78 9.30 13.30 3.22
N TRP A 79 9.74 12.04 3.30
CA TRP A 79 10.40 11.50 4.50
C TRP A 79 11.79 10.91 4.25
N GLY A 80 12.27 10.92 3.00
CA GLY A 80 13.57 10.35 2.62
C GLY A 80 14.75 11.32 2.76
N GLY A 81 14.51 12.59 3.11
CA GLY A 81 15.59 13.59 3.27
C GLY A 81 16.40 13.39 4.55
N ASP A 82 17.65 13.84 4.54
CA ASP A 82 18.58 13.72 5.67
C ASP A 82 18.09 14.48 6.90
N ASP A 83 17.39 15.59 6.71
CA ASP A 83 16.82 16.43 7.78
C ASP A 83 15.48 15.90 8.32
N THR A 84 14.96 14.80 7.78
CA THR A 84 13.69 14.24 8.22
C THR A 84 13.79 13.70 9.64
N PRO A 85 12.85 14.06 10.55
CA PRO A 85 12.83 13.53 11.90
C PRO A 85 12.77 12.00 11.92
N LYS A 86 13.53 11.39 12.84
CA LYS A 86 13.65 9.92 12.96
C LYS A 86 12.33 9.16 12.90
N PRO A 87 11.23 9.56 13.59
CA PRO A 87 9.97 8.81 13.53
C PRO A 87 9.40 8.65 12.12
N TRP A 88 9.52 9.69 11.27
CA TRP A 88 9.03 9.63 9.89
C TRP A 88 9.89 8.73 9.01
N ARG A 89 11.21 8.73 9.22
CA ARG A 89 12.12 7.77 8.57
C ARG A 89 11.81 6.34 8.98
N ASP A 90 11.58 6.09 10.28
CA ASP A 90 11.22 4.76 10.78
C ASP A 90 9.90 4.26 10.14
N PHE A 91 8.91 5.14 9.94
CA PHE A 91 7.68 4.81 9.21
C PHE A 91 7.94 4.51 7.74
N LEU A 92 8.76 5.32 7.07
CA LEU A 92 9.14 5.10 5.68
C LEU A 92 9.85 3.76 5.52
N GLU A 93 10.87 3.47 6.34
CA GLU A 93 11.62 2.22 6.29
C GLU A 93 10.71 1.01 6.49
N ASN A 94 9.83 1.07 7.49
CA ASN A 94 8.88 -0.01 7.74
C ASN A 94 7.90 -0.20 6.58
N PHE A 95 7.42 0.87 5.98
CA PHE A 95 6.56 0.78 4.80
C PHE A 95 7.32 0.20 3.60
N MET A 96 8.58 0.61 3.38
CA MET A 96 9.40 0.08 2.29
C MET A 96 9.72 -1.40 2.46
N ASP A 97 9.85 -1.90 3.70
CA ASP A 97 9.97 -3.34 3.96
C ASP A 97 8.74 -4.10 3.44
N LEU A 98 7.54 -3.59 3.68
CA LEU A 98 6.31 -4.19 3.13
C LEU A 98 6.28 -4.13 1.60
N VAL A 99 6.69 -3.00 1.02
CA VAL A 99 6.75 -2.82 -0.45
C VAL A 99 7.72 -3.82 -1.06
N CYS A 100 8.93 -3.96 -0.51
CA CYS A 100 9.93 -4.92 -0.99
C CYS A 100 9.41 -6.36 -0.91
N ALA A 101 8.83 -6.75 0.23
CA ALA A 101 8.22 -8.08 0.37
C ALA A 101 7.12 -8.31 -0.67
N ALA A 102 6.22 -7.34 -0.87
CA ALA A 102 5.15 -7.44 -1.84
C ALA A 102 5.67 -7.55 -3.29
N GLN A 103 6.69 -6.79 -3.64
CA GLN A 103 7.32 -6.85 -4.97
C GLN A 103 7.97 -8.21 -5.22
N ILE A 104 8.72 -8.74 -4.25
CA ILE A 104 9.36 -10.06 -4.34
C ILE A 104 8.30 -11.16 -4.52
N ALA A 105 7.24 -11.13 -3.72
CA ALA A 105 6.16 -12.12 -3.83
C ALA A 105 5.46 -12.11 -5.21
N ASN A 106 5.49 -10.99 -5.92
CA ASN A 106 4.87 -10.81 -7.23
C ASN A 106 5.85 -10.90 -8.41
N LEU A 107 7.09 -11.32 -8.21
CA LEU A 107 8.02 -11.60 -9.30
C LEU A 107 7.45 -12.64 -10.28
N ARG A 108 7.88 -12.63 -11.52
CA ARG A 108 7.45 -13.62 -12.53
C ARG A 108 7.97 -15.03 -12.25
N SER A 109 9.17 -15.11 -11.74
CA SER A 109 9.84 -16.31 -11.23
C SER A 109 10.45 -15.97 -9.90
N ILE A 110 10.65 -16.93 -9.04
CA ILE A 110 11.21 -16.69 -7.71
C ILE A 110 12.26 -17.75 -7.38
N SER A 111 13.43 -17.30 -6.93
CA SER A 111 14.52 -18.12 -6.46
C SER A 111 14.46 -18.35 -4.95
N LYS A 112 15.26 -19.26 -4.44
CA LYS A 112 15.40 -19.50 -3.00
C LYS A 112 15.95 -18.28 -2.25
N GLU A 113 16.83 -17.53 -2.92
CA GLU A 113 17.45 -16.32 -2.38
C GLU A 113 16.41 -15.19 -2.25
N GLU A 114 15.56 -15.02 -3.26
CA GLU A 114 14.47 -14.05 -3.24
C GLU A 114 13.42 -14.40 -2.19
N ILE A 115 13.12 -15.68 -1.96
CA ILE A 115 12.25 -16.11 -0.87
C ILE A 115 12.83 -15.73 0.50
N LYS A 116 14.15 -15.91 0.71
CA LYS A 116 14.82 -15.48 1.95
C LYS A 116 14.74 -13.96 2.12
N LEU A 117 14.88 -13.19 1.04
CA LEU A 117 14.70 -11.74 1.07
C LEU A 117 13.26 -11.36 1.42
N TYR A 118 12.26 -12.05 0.85
CA TYR A 118 10.87 -11.87 1.25
C TYR A 118 10.69 -12.07 2.76
N GLU A 119 11.19 -13.19 3.29
CA GLU A 119 11.09 -13.53 4.71
C GLU A 119 11.78 -12.49 5.59
N HIS A 120 12.94 -12.00 5.17
CA HIS A 120 13.66 -10.93 5.87
C HIS A 120 12.84 -9.64 5.95
N TYR A 121 12.30 -9.16 4.82
CA TYR A 121 11.55 -7.92 4.78
C TYR A 121 10.22 -8.03 5.53
N ILE A 122 9.47 -9.11 5.34
CA ILE A 122 8.18 -9.27 6.02
C ILE A 122 8.34 -9.44 7.53
N PHE A 123 9.41 -10.11 7.98
CA PHE A 123 9.73 -10.24 9.40
C PHE A 123 10.08 -8.87 10.02
N ARG A 124 10.93 -8.09 9.37
CA ARG A 124 11.25 -6.71 9.80
C ARG A 124 9.99 -5.85 9.88
N TYR A 125 9.18 -5.88 8.82
CA TYR A 125 7.92 -5.14 8.78
C TYR A 125 7.03 -5.47 9.98
N VAL A 126 6.74 -6.73 10.21
CA VAL A 126 5.82 -7.16 11.29
C VAL A 126 6.40 -6.87 12.67
N THR A 127 7.71 -7.05 12.85
CA THR A 127 8.40 -6.75 14.12
C THR A 127 8.32 -5.27 14.44
N ASN A 128 8.63 -4.41 13.47
CA ASN A 128 8.61 -2.97 13.66
C ASN A 128 7.18 -2.41 13.71
N PHE A 129 6.22 -3.05 13.05
CA PHE A 129 4.81 -2.64 13.06
C PHE A 129 4.27 -2.47 14.48
N LYS A 130 4.56 -3.42 15.36
CA LYS A 130 4.07 -3.40 16.74
C LYS A 130 4.61 -2.22 17.55
N SER A 131 5.85 -1.82 17.31
CA SER A 131 6.50 -0.70 18.01
C SER A 131 6.11 0.68 17.44
N LEU A 132 6.00 0.76 16.11
CA LEU A 132 5.71 2.01 15.41
C LEU A 132 4.23 2.39 15.46
N TYR A 133 3.34 1.43 15.29
CA TYR A 133 1.89 1.67 15.19
C TYR A 133 1.17 1.27 16.49
N LYS A 134 1.48 1.97 17.57
CA LYS A 134 0.99 1.68 18.94
C LYS A 134 -0.53 1.55 19.06
N HIS A 135 -1.29 2.25 18.23
CA HIS A 135 -2.75 2.23 18.20
C HIS A 135 -3.34 1.17 17.26
N SER A 136 -2.50 0.49 16.48
CA SER A 136 -2.92 -0.55 15.55
C SER A 136 -2.69 -1.93 16.13
N LYS A 137 -3.67 -2.81 15.94
CA LYS A 137 -3.56 -4.21 16.39
C LYS A 137 -2.92 -5.05 15.28
N VAL A 138 -2.03 -5.97 15.68
CA VAL A 138 -1.56 -7.03 14.79
C VAL A 138 -2.77 -7.90 14.41
N LYS A 139 -3.03 -8.04 13.13
CA LYS A 139 -4.15 -8.82 12.59
C LYS A 139 -3.67 -10.20 12.14
N PRO A 140 -4.56 -11.21 12.03
CA PRO A 140 -4.19 -12.53 11.53
C PRO A 140 -3.46 -12.53 10.19
N ILE A 141 -3.74 -11.55 9.32
CA ILE A 141 -3.05 -11.40 8.03
C ILE A 141 -1.54 -11.11 8.19
N HIS A 142 -1.12 -10.39 9.23
CA HIS A 142 0.30 -10.17 9.50
C HIS A 142 1.01 -11.47 9.87
N HIS A 143 0.33 -12.34 10.66
CA HIS A 143 0.85 -13.67 10.98
C HIS A 143 0.91 -14.55 9.72
N ALA A 144 -0.16 -14.59 8.93
CA ALA A 144 -0.19 -15.35 7.68
C ALA A 144 0.93 -14.93 6.71
N ALA A 145 1.24 -13.64 6.64
CA ALA A 145 2.31 -13.12 5.80
C ALA A 145 3.70 -13.66 6.19
N LEU A 146 3.94 -13.94 7.48
CA LEU A 146 5.20 -14.55 7.94
C LEU A 146 5.38 -16.00 7.42
N HIS A 147 4.28 -16.71 7.18
CA HIS A 147 4.29 -18.08 6.63
C HIS A 147 4.21 -18.14 5.10
N TYR A 148 4.06 -16.98 4.45
CA TYR A 148 3.91 -16.95 3.00
C TYR A 148 5.17 -17.39 2.24
N GLY A 149 6.34 -17.33 2.88
CA GLY A 149 7.59 -17.90 2.36
C GLY A 149 7.49 -19.40 2.05
N ASP A 150 6.76 -20.16 2.86
CA ASP A 150 6.53 -21.59 2.61
C ASP A 150 5.61 -21.82 1.40
N ILE A 151 4.62 -20.94 1.22
CA ILE A 151 3.75 -20.95 0.03
C ILE A 151 4.57 -20.63 -1.23
N LEU A 152 5.44 -19.63 -1.16
CA LEU A 152 6.32 -19.28 -2.28
C LEU A 152 7.28 -20.44 -2.66
N ARG A 153 7.76 -21.21 -1.67
CA ARG A 153 8.59 -22.42 -1.91
C ARG A 153 7.81 -23.54 -2.57
N GLY A 154 6.57 -23.76 -2.15
CA GLY A 154 5.74 -24.87 -2.62
C GLY A 154 5.02 -24.60 -3.95
N PHE A 155 4.59 -23.37 -4.17
CA PHE A 155 3.69 -22.99 -5.26
C PHE A 155 4.25 -21.92 -6.20
N GLY A 156 5.42 -21.36 -5.90
CA GLY A 156 6.00 -20.28 -6.67
C GLY A 156 5.41 -18.90 -6.35
N PRO A 157 5.62 -17.90 -7.25
CA PRO A 157 5.18 -16.53 -7.06
C PRO A 157 3.66 -16.37 -6.88
N ALA A 158 3.23 -15.25 -6.27
CA ALA A 158 1.82 -15.00 -5.93
C ALA A 158 0.84 -15.16 -7.10
N HIS A 159 1.25 -14.81 -8.33
CA HIS A 159 0.39 -14.90 -9.50
C HIS A 159 0.09 -16.34 -9.95
N THR A 160 0.91 -17.33 -9.55
CA THR A 160 0.72 -18.75 -9.96
C THR A 160 -0.39 -19.44 -9.17
N HIS A 161 -0.68 -18.96 -7.96
CA HIS A 161 -1.70 -19.52 -7.06
C HIS A 161 -2.70 -18.49 -6.55
N GLY A 162 -2.63 -17.25 -7.06
CA GLY A 162 -3.58 -16.19 -6.72
C GLY A 162 -4.98 -16.47 -7.27
N GLY A 163 -6.02 -16.17 -6.47
CA GLY A 163 -7.43 -16.38 -6.84
C GLY A 163 -7.92 -15.58 -8.04
N ALA A 164 -7.18 -14.55 -8.47
CA ALA A 164 -7.59 -13.65 -9.54
C ALA A 164 -7.85 -14.34 -10.90
N PHE A 165 -7.16 -15.46 -11.19
CA PHE A 165 -7.41 -16.25 -12.39
C PHE A 165 -8.76 -16.97 -12.29
N TYR A 166 -9.02 -17.60 -11.16
CA TYR A 166 -10.28 -18.31 -10.90
C TYR A 166 -11.46 -17.36 -10.83
N GLU A 167 -11.31 -16.20 -10.23
CA GLU A 167 -12.34 -15.16 -10.18
C GLU A 167 -12.73 -14.67 -11.59
N ARG A 168 -11.77 -14.43 -12.47
CA ARG A 168 -12.03 -14.06 -13.88
C ARG A 168 -12.72 -15.19 -14.63
N TYR A 169 -12.31 -16.43 -14.40
CA TYR A 169 -12.93 -17.60 -15.04
C TYR A 169 -14.37 -17.78 -14.58
N ILE A 170 -14.62 -17.69 -13.27
CA ILE A 170 -15.97 -17.75 -12.69
C ILE A 170 -16.84 -16.61 -13.24
N TYR A 171 -16.31 -15.38 -13.29
CA TYR A 171 -17.02 -14.24 -13.87
C TYR A 171 -17.38 -14.47 -15.35
N SER A 172 -16.44 -15.00 -16.13
CA SER A 172 -16.70 -15.35 -17.54
C SER A 172 -17.78 -16.41 -17.67
N MET A 173 -17.76 -17.45 -16.83
CA MET A 173 -18.81 -18.48 -16.80
C MET A 173 -20.17 -17.92 -16.38
N GLN A 174 -20.20 -17.03 -15.37
CA GLN A 174 -21.44 -16.40 -14.90
C GLN A 174 -22.03 -15.42 -15.92
N SER A 175 -21.18 -14.82 -16.77
CA SER A 175 -21.61 -13.91 -17.83
C SER A 175 -22.12 -14.65 -19.06
N MET A 176 -21.90 -15.96 -19.19
CA MET A 176 -22.52 -16.76 -20.24
C MET A 176 -24.02 -16.86 -19.98
N ASN A 177 -24.82 -16.50 -20.98
CA ASN A 177 -26.29 -16.65 -20.92
C ASN A 177 -26.64 -18.11 -20.72
N HIS A 178 -26.92 -18.51 -19.50
CA HIS A 178 -27.53 -19.80 -19.21
C HIS A 178 -29.02 -19.75 -19.58
N ASN A 179 -29.30 -19.98 -20.84
CA ASN A 179 -30.68 -20.22 -21.28
C ASN A 179 -31.12 -21.56 -20.71
N MET A 180 -31.57 -21.58 -19.45
CA MET A 180 -32.20 -22.74 -18.83
C MET A 180 -33.61 -23.03 -19.41
N LYS A 181 -33.91 -22.65 -20.63
CA LYS A 181 -35.05 -23.17 -21.38
C LYS A 181 -34.58 -24.44 -22.08
N PHE A 182 -34.71 -25.57 -21.40
CA PHE A 182 -34.86 -26.84 -22.09
C PHE A 182 -36.08 -26.63 -22.97
N GLY A 183 -35.86 -26.71 -24.29
CA GLY A 183 -36.95 -26.63 -25.26
C GLY A 183 -38.00 -27.68 -24.94
N MET A 184 -39.26 -27.26 -24.83
CA MET A 184 -40.40 -28.09 -25.11
C MET A 184 -40.54 -28.23 -26.63
#